data_d67835be3e559efe8e3999019faa1510
#
_entry.id   d67835be3e559efe8e3999019faa1510
#
_cell.length_a   1.000
_cell.length_b   1.000
_cell.length_c   1.000
_cell.angle_alpha   90.00
_cell.angle_beta   90.00
_cell.angle_gamma   90.00
#
_symmetry.space_group_name_H-M   'P 1'
#
loop_
_entity.id
_entity.type
_entity.pdbx_description
1 polymer ?
#
loop_
_entity_poly.entity_id
_entity_poly.type
_entity_poly.pdbx_seq_one_letter_code
_entity_poly.pdbx_strand_id
1 'polypeptide(L)'
;MSLHRDHSFESCIKCTVCTTYCPVAKVNPLYPGPKQAGPDGERLRLKDPALYDEALKYCTNCKRCEVACPSDVKIGDIIQRARADFAQSKPTLRDAILSHTDIMGSLSTPFAPIVNAATGLKPVRKLLDKALKIDHRRELPKYSFGTFRRWYRQQAQAQQRYAEQVAFFHGCFVNYNHPQLGKDLVRVFNALDIGVQLLKREKCCGVPLIANGFIEQAKKQARVNAESLYETVLERGIPVVATSSSCTFTLRDEYPHLLDVDTTPVRDRVELATRYLYRLINQGRSLPLKRTPLRVAYHTPCHMEKMGWTAYTLELLRQIPGLELVVLDSQCCGIAGTYGFKSENYATSQGIGAPLFRQIEESGVDLVVTDCETCKWQIEMSTSKRCEHPITLLAQALA
;
A
#
# COMPACT_ATOMS: atom_id res chain seq x y z
N MET A 1 -26.27 -12.57 1.10
CA MET A 1 -25.52 -13.73 1.64
C MET A 1 -24.45 -14.07 0.63
N SER A 2 -23.17 -13.81 0.92
CA SER A 2 -22.04 -14.05 0.01
C SER A 2 -21.87 -15.56 -0.18
N LEU A 3 -21.92 -16.03 -1.44
CA LEU A 3 -21.83 -17.45 -1.81
C LEU A 3 -20.38 -17.98 -1.83
N HIS A 4 -19.38 -17.15 -1.57
CA HIS A 4 -17.97 -17.54 -1.56
C HIS A 4 -17.31 -17.29 -0.20
N ARG A 5 -17.75 -18.07 0.82
CA ARG A 5 -16.98 -18.12 2.07
C ARG A 5 -15.69 -18.85 1.80
N ASP A 6 -14.58 -18.17 2.12
CA ASP A 6 -13.27 -18.81 2.14
C ASP A 6 -13.23 -19.83 3.28
N HIS A 7 -13.24 -21.12 2.93
CA HIS A 7 -13.18 -22.23 3.87
C HIS A 7 -11.74 -22.54 4.33
N SER A 8 -10.76 -21.71 3.98
CA SER A 8 -9.35 -21.92 4.37
C SER A 8 -9.17 -22.02 5.90
N PHE A 9 -10.10 -21.47 6.70
CA PHE A 9 -10.06 -21.58 8.16
C PHE A 9 -10.10 -23.05 8.65
N GLU A 10 -10.68 -23.97 7.89
CA GLU A 10 -10.75 -25.40 8.22
C GLU A 10 -9.36 -26.05 8.20
N SER A 11 -8.45 -25.57 7.34
CA SER A 11 -7.06 -26.02 7.26
C SER A 11 -6.19 -25.57 8.45
N CYS A 12 -6.74 -24.77 9.36
CA CYS A 12 -6.00 -24.28 10.53
C CYS A 12 -5.68 -25.42 11.53
N ILE A 13 -4.38 -25.76 11.63
CA ILE A 13 -3.86 -26.78 12.56
C ILE A 13 -3.66 -26.27 14.00
N LYS A 14 -4.10 -25.06 14.31
CA LYS A 14 -4.05 -24.43 15.65
C LYS A 14 -2.64 -24.24 16.25
N CYS A 15 -1.60 -24.17 15.43
CA CYS A 15 -0.18 -24.08 15.86
C CYS A 15 0.20 -22.74 16.51
N THR A 16 -0.62 -21.70 16.42
CA THR A 16 -0.40 -20.34 16.98
C THR A 16 0.75 -19.51 16.37
N VAL A 17 1.50 -20.00 15.41
CA VAL A 17 2.62 -19.28 14.75
C VAL A 17 2.19 -17.89 14.25
N CYS A 18 0.99 -17.79 13.68
CA CYS A 18 0.44 -16.51 13.22
C CYS A 18 0.29 -15.47 14.35
N THR A 19 0.02 -15.89 15.58
CA THR A 19 -0.11 -14.99 16.75
C THR A 19 1.26 -14.49 17.21
N THR A 20 2.28 -15.34 17.25
CA THR A 20 3.65 -14.92 17.59
C THR A 20 4.26 -14.01 16.54
N TYR A 21 3.84 -14.14 15.28
CA TYR A 21 4.31 -13.31 14.17
C TYR A 21 3.53 -11.98 14.02
N CYS A 22 2.40 -11.85 14.71
CA CYS A 22 1.53 -10.69 14.61
C CYS A 22 2.12 -9.46 15.30
N PRO A 23 2.37 -8.35 14.57
CA PRO A 23 2.94 -7.15 15.17
C PRO A 23 1.95 -6.46 16.14
N VAL A 24 0.64 -6.59 15.92
CA VAL A 24 -0.38 -6.02 16.81
C VAL A 24 -0.45 -6.79 18.12
N ALA A 25 -0.48 -8.13 18.09
CA ALA A 25 -0.56 -8.95 19.30
C ALA A 25 0.65 -8.77 20.23
N LYS A 26 1.81 -8.38 19.68
CA LYS A 26 3.02 -8.08 20.46
C LYS A 26 2.92 -6.81 21.30
N VAL A 27 2.08 -5.84 20.91
CA VAL A 27 2.06 -4.49 21.52
C VAL A 27 0.69 -4.08 22.06
N ASN A 28 -0.38 -4.76 21.66
CA ASN A 28 -1.74 -4.45 22.12
C ASN A 28 -2.36 -5.67 22.84
N PRO A 29 -2.43 -5.64 24.18
CA PRO A 29 -2.96 -6.76 24.94
C PRO A 29 -4.47 -6.97 24.74
N LEU A 30 -5.20 -6.00 24.17
CA LEU A 30 -6.61 -6.12 23.83
C LEU A 30 -6.86 -6.92 22.55
N TYR A 31 -5.81 -7.24 21.80
CA TYR A 31 -5.93 -8.04 20.59
C TYR A 31 -5.50 -9.49 20.86
N PRO A 32 -6.43 -10.45 20.81
CA PRO A 32 -6.14 -11.85 21.15
C PRO A 32 -5.27 -12.56 20.11
N GLY A 33 -4.95 -11.89 19.04
CA GLY A 33 -4.14 -12.42 17.94
C GLY A 33 -4.95 -13.01 16.78
N PRO A 34 -4.28 -13.19 15.63
CA PRO A 34 -4.95 -13.56 14.39
C PRO A 34 -5.57 -14.96 14.41
N LYS A 35 -5.01 -15.92 15.16
CA LYS A 35 -5.59 -17.27 15.28
C LYS A 35 -7.01 -17.19 15.88
N GLN A 36 -7.15 -16.50 17.00
CA GLN A 36 -8.44 -16.37 17.68
C GLN A 36 -9.40 -15.47 16.91
N ALA A 37 -8.93 -14.33 16.44
CA ALA A 37 -9.75 -13.37 15.67
C ALA A 37 -10.21 -13.92 14.30
N GLY A 38 -9.36 -14.71 13.63
CA GLY A 38 -9.61 -15.32 12.32
C GLY A 38 -10.24 -16.70 12.43
N PRO A 39 -9.46 -17.79 12.25
CA PRO A 39 -10.04 -19.13 12.08
C PRO A 39 -10.84 -19.66 13.25
N ASP A 40 -10.45 -19.40 14.51
CA ASP A 40 -11.22 -19.85 15.66
C ASP A 40 -12.52 -19.03 15.79
N GLY A 41 -12.44 -17.71 15.63
CA GLY A 41 -13.60 -16.83 15.63
C GLY A 41 -14.58 -17.14 14.49
N GLU A 42 -14.08 -17.53 13.30
CA GLU A 42 -14.93 -17.90 12.18
C GLU A 42 -15.76 -19.17 12.48
N ARG A 43 -15.14 -20.17 13.08
CA ARG A 43 -15.87 -21.38 13.51
C ARG A 43 -17.01 -21.06 14.49
N LEU A 44 -16.81 -20.06 15.36
CA LEU A 44 -17.85 -19.61 16.31
C LEU A 44 -18.93 -18.80 15.59
N ARG A 45 -18.57 -17.87 14.73
CA ARG A 45 -19.51 -17.03 13.95
C ARG A 45 -20.40 -17.84 13.01
N LEU A 46 -19.90 -18.96 12.50
CA LEU A 46 -20.73 -19.88 11.69
C LEU A 46 -21.80 -20.60 12.51
N LYS A 47 -21.56 -20.80 13.81
CA LYS A 47 -22.55 -21.40 14.73
C LYS A 47 -23.51 -20.35 15.26
N ASP A 48 -23.02 -19.18 15.59
CA ASP A 48 -23.78 -18.06 16.10
C ASP A 48 -23.35 -16.74 15.40
N PRO A 49 -24.08 -16.31 14.37
CA PRO A 49 -23.77 -15.07 13.65
C PRO A 49 -23.85 -13.80 14.51
N ALA A 50 -24.47 -13.85 15.69
CA ALA A 50 -24.49 -12.73 16.62
C ALA A 50 -23.16 -12.56 17.38
N LEU A 51 -22.28 -13.53 17.29
CA LEU A 51 -21.00 -13.55 17.97
C LEU A 51 -19.98 -12.66 17.22
N TYR A 52 -19.89 -11.42 17.66
CA TYR A 52 -18.93 -10.44 17.15
C TYR A 52 -17.92 -10.08 18.23
N ASP A 53 -16.63 -10.18 17.89
CA ASP A 53 -15.54 -9.73 18.75
C ASP A 53 -15.05 -8.35 18.31
N GLU A 54 -15.29 -7.32 19.13
CA GLU A 54 -14.81 -5.97 18.87
C GLU A 54 -13.28 -5.89 18.71
N ALA A 55 -12.53 -6.85 19.22
CA ALA A 55 -11.08 -6.91 19.05
C ALA A 55 -10.65 -7.05 17.57
N LEU A 56 -11.55 -7.46 16.68
CA LEU A 56 -11.29 -7.49 15.22
C LEU A 56 -10.88 -6.12 14.67
N LYS A 57 -11.30 -5.02 15.29
CA LYS A 57 -10.95 -3.65 14.91
C LYS A 57 -9.44 -3.35 15.02
N TYR A 58 -8.71 -4.11 15.82
CA TYR A 58 -7.27 -3.94 16.00
C TYR A 58 -6.44 -4.57 14.87
N CYS A 59 -7.01 -5.48 14.09
CA CYS A 59 -6.32 -6.07 12.95
C CYS A 59 -5.97 -5.00 11.90
N THR A 60 -4.69 -4.91 11.55
CA THR A 60 -4.15 -3.95 10.58
C THR A 60 -4.14 -4.46 9.14
N ASN A 61 -4.65 -5.65 8.88
CA ASN A 61 -4.67 -6.31 7.56
C ASN A 61 -3.29 -6.38 6.87
N CYS A 62 -2.21 -6.48 7.63
CA CYS A 62 -0.85 -6.50 7.11
C CYS A 62 -0.43 -7.85 6.48
N LYS A 63 -1.26 -8.89 6.56
CA LYS A 63 -1.04 -10.23 5.99
C LYS A 63 0.16 -11.01 6.56
N ARG A 64 0.90 -10.49 7.53
CA ARG A 64 2.06 -11.20 8.11
C ARG A 64 1.69 -12.54 8.76
N CYS A 65 0.49 -12.64 9.33
CA CYS A 65 -0.06 -13.90 9.84
C CYS A 65 -0.25 -14.96 8.74
N GLU A 66 -0.57 -14.53 7.53
CA GLU A 66 -0.70 -15.43 6.37
C GLU A 66 0.66 -15.83 5.79
N VAL A 67 1.66 -14.94 5.82
CA VAL A 67 3.05 -15.27 5.44
C VAL A 67 3.60 -16.37 6.35
N ALA A 68 3.31 -16.29 7.65
CA ALA A 68 3.79 -17.23 8.63
C ALA A 68 2.95 -18.53 8.74
N CYS A 69 1.81 -18.62 8.04
CA CYS A 69 0.89 -19.75 8.18
C CYS A 69 1.37 -20.97 7.38
N PRO A 70 1.72 -22.10 8.00
CA PRO A 70 2.16 -23.30 7.29
C PRO A 70 1.04 -23.97 6.48
N SER A 71 -0.22 -23.63 6.76
CA SER A 71 -1.40 -24.19 6.09
C SER A 71 -2.08 -23.19 5.14
N ASP A 72 -1.43 -22.09 4.78
CA ASP A 72 -1.90 -21.02 3.87
C ASP A 72 -3.32 -20.50 4.17
N VAL A 73 -3.71 -20.45 5.46
CA VAL A 73 -5.01 -19.92 5.88
C VAL A 73 -5.06 -18.42 5.59
N LYS A 74 -6.10 -17.94 4.92
CA LYS A 74 -6.31 -16.53 4.58
C LYS A 74 -6.83 -15.72 5.78
N ILE A 75 -6.04 -15.69 6.84
CA ILE A 75 -6.44 -15.19 8.17
C ILE A 75 -6.87 -13.72 8.12
N GLY A 76 -6.14 -12.90 7.39
CA GLY A 76 -6.46 -11.48 7.24
C GLY A 76 -7.80 -11.27 6.52
N ASP A 77 -8.09 -12.05 5.47
CA ASP A 77 -9.34 -11.96 4.73
C ASP A 77 -10.53 -12.39 5.60
N ILE A 78 -10.39 -13.47 6.36
CA ILE A 78 -11.40 -13.93 7.34
C ILE A 78 -11.73 -12.80 8.32
N ILE A 79 -10.71 -12.13 8.89
CA ILE A 79 -10.90 -11.04 9.84
C ILE A 79 -11.56 -9.84 9.17
N GLN A 80 -11.13 -9.44 7.97
CA GLN A 80 -11.71 -8.29 7.27
C GLN A 80 -13.17 -8.54 6.85
N ARG A 81 -13.50 -9.75 6.39
CA ARG A 81 -14.89 -10.15 6.12
C ARG A 81 -15.74 -10.12 7.39
N ALA A 82 -15.26 -10.70 8.48
CA ALA A 82 -15.97 -10.64 9.75
C ALA A 82 -16.22 -9.19 10.22
N ARG A 83 -15.26 -8.30 10.02
CA ARG A 83 -15.46 -6.86 10.30
C ARG A 83 -16.52 -6.24 9.40
N ALA A 84 -16.57 -6.62 8.13
CA ALA A 84 -17.54 -6.08 7.17
C ALA A 84 -18.96 -6.59 7.44
N ASP A 85 -19.10 -7.88 7.77
CA ASP A 85 -20.40 -8.55 7.87
C ASP A 85 -21.05 -8.34 9.25
N PHE A 86 -20.26 -8.25 10.32
CA PHE A 86 -20.75 -8.29 11.70
C PHE A 86 -20.46 -7.02 12.51
N ALA A 87 -19.74 -6.02 11.98
CA ALA A 87 -19.47 -4.80 12.72
C ALA A 87 -20.76 -4.06 13.07
N GLN A 88 -20.99 -3.87 14.38
CA GLN A 88 -22.16 -3.15 14.88
C GLN A 88 -22.03 -1.63 14.73
N SER A 89 -20.80 -1.11 14.63
CA SER A 89 -20.54 0.31 14.51
C SER A 89 -20.43 0.76 13.05
N LYS A 90 -21.21 1.77 12.68
CA LYS A 90 -21.09 2.42 11.37
C LYS A 90 -19.80 3.25 11.29
N PRO A 91 -19.15 3.34 10.11
CA PRO A 91 -18.02 4.22 9.90
C PRO A 91 -18.34 5.68 10.24
N THR A 92 -17.39 6.36 10.88
CA THR A 92 -17.53 7.74 11.32
C THR A 92 -17.22 8.75 10.20
N LEU A 93 -17.54 10.04 10.42
CA LEU A 93 -17.12 11.11 9.51
C LEU A 93 -15.59 11.14 9.32
N ARG A 94 -14.82 10.92 10.39
CA ARG A 94 -13.37 10.77 10.30
C ARG A 94 -12.98 9.66 9.34
N ASP A 95 -13.60 8.49 9.49
CA ASP A 95 -13.32 7.32 8.66
C ASP A 95 -13.64 7.62 7.19
N ALA A 96 -14.72 8.36 6.92
CA ALA A 96 -15.05 8.81 5.58
C ALA A 96 -13.99 9.76 5.00
N ILE A 97 -13.54 10.76 5.77
CA ILE A 97 -12.50 11.71 5.34
C ILE A 97 -11.19 10.98 5.02
N LEU A 98 -10.75 10.06 5.89
CA LEU A 98 -9.51 9.32 5.70
C LEU A 98 -9.56 8.29 4.56
N SER A 99 -10.76 7.82 4.19
CA SER A 99 -10.93 6.72 3.23
C SER A 99 -11.22 7.17 1.80
N HIS A 100 -11.92 8.29 1.60
CA HIS A 100 -12.32 8.77 0.29
C HIS A 100 -11.20 9.61 -0.35
N THR A 101 -10.03 9.01 -0.55
CA THR A 101 -8.80 9.69 -0.99
C THR A 101 -8.94 10.38 -2.35
N ASP A 102 -9.74 9.84 -3.28
CA ASP A 102 -10.00 10.48 -4.58
C ASP A 102 -10.80 11.78 -4.42
N ILE A 103 -11.79 11.80 -3.54
CA ILE A 103 -12.61 12.99 -3.25
C ILE A 103 -11.75 14.03 -2.54
N MET A 104 -11.07 13.62 -1.47
CA MET A 104 -10.22 14.52 -0.68
C MET A 104 -9.08 15.09 -1.53
N GLY A 105 -8.45 14.25 -2.37
CA GLY A 105 -7.41 14.70 -3.31
C GLY A 105 -7.93 15.71 -4.33
N SER A 106 -9.09 15.44 -4.93
CA SER A 106 -9.69 16.32 -5.93
C SER A 106 -10.08 17.68 -5.35
N LEU A 107 -10.61 17.69 -4.12
CA LEU A 107 -11.00 18.92 -3.42
C LEU A 107 -9.78 19.72 -2.91
N SER A 108 -8.75 19.03 -2.43
CA SER A 108 -7.59 19.66 -1.79
C SER A 108 -6.53 20.15 -2.78
N THR A 109 -6.35 19.47 -3.93
CA THR A 109 -5.31 19.82 -4.90
C THR A 109 -5.38 21.24 -5.44
N PRO A 110 -6.56 21.81 -5.80
CA PRO A 110 -6.63 23.21 -6.25
C PRO A 110 -6.19 24.22 -5.19
N PHE A 111 -6.37 23.87 -3.92
CA PHE A 111 -6.06 24.70 -2.75
C PHE A 111 -4.88 24.17 -1.96
N ALA A 112 -4.04 23.32 -2.55
CA ALA A 112 -2.96 22.63 -1.87
C ALA A 112 -2.05 23.53 -1.01
N PRO A 113 -1.60 24.73 -1.44
CA PRO A 113 -0.78 25.59 -0.60
C PRO A 113 -1.49 25.98 0.72
N ILE A 114 -2.77 26.32 0.64
CA ILE A 114 -3.58 26.73 1.80
C ILE A 114 -3.84 25.53 2.71
N VAL A 115 -4.27 24.40 2.14
CA VAL A 115 -4.55 23.16 2.89
C VAL A 115 -3.31 22.67 3.59
N ASN A 116 -2.17 22.63 2.90
CA ASN A 116 -0.89 22.19 3.49
C ASN A 116 -0.41 23.13 4.58
N ALA A 117 -0.54 24.45 4.40
CA ALA A 117 -0.18 25.41 5.43
C ALA A 117 -1.08 25.23 6.67
N ALA A 118 -2.39 25.13 6.48
CA ALA A 118 -3.33 24.95 7.58
C ALA A 118 -3.07 23.66 8.36
N THR A 119 -2.95 22.51 7.67
CA THR A 119 -2.71 21.20 8.30
C THR A 119 -1.30 21.09 8.93
N GLY A 120 -0.35 21.93 8.51
CA GLY A 120 0.97 22.08 9.14
C GLY A 120 0.93 22.74 10.52
N LEU A 121 -0.10 23.55 10.80
CA LEU A 121 -0.20 24.31 12.05
C LEU A 121 -0.60 23.41 13.23
N LYS A 122 0.18 23.43 14.32
CA LYS A 122 -0.12 22.67 15.55
C LYS A 122 -1.52 22.94 16.12
N PRO A 123 -2.04 24.20 16.18
CA PRO A 123 -3.39 24.47 16.66
C PRO A 123 -4.47 23.78 15.81
N VAL A 124 -4.32 23.78 14.47
CA VAL A 124 -5.27 23.13 13.55
C VAL A 124 -5.27 21.63 13.78
N ARG A 125 -4.08 21.00 13.90
CA ARG A 125 -3.98 19.57 14.22
C ARG A 125 -4.62 19.22 15.56
N LYS A 126 -4.45 20.04 16.60
CA LYS A 126 -5.12 19.84 17.89
C LYS A 126 -6.64 19.98 17.78
N LEU A 127 -7.13 20.88 16.94
CA LEU A 127 -8.57 21.00 16.66
C LEU A 127 -9.10 19.76 15.93
N LEU A 128 -8.38 19.25 14.93
CA LEU A 128 -8.72 18.01 14.23
C LEU A 128 -8.72 16.79 15.16
N ASP A 129 -7.78 16.75 16.13
CA ASP A 129 -7.74 15.69 17.15
C ASP A 129 -8.98 15.77 18.05
N LYS A 130 -9.30 16.95 18.55
CA LYS A 130 -10.47 17.15 19.41
C LYS A 130 -11.80 16.82 18.69
N ALA A 131 -11.96 17.29 17.45
CA ALA A 131 -13.20 17.18 16.70
C ALA A 131 -13.37 15.83 15.99
N LEU A 132 -12.30 15.31 15.41
CA LEU A 132 -12.33 14.12 14.54
C LEU A 132 -11.49 12.95 15.06
N LYS A 133 -10.81 13.09 16.20
CA LYS A 133 -9.90 12.05 16.72
C LYS A 133 -8.82 11.62 15.71
N ILE A 134 -8.32 12.59 14.93
CA ILE A 134 -7.12 12.44 14.10
C ILE A 134 -5.96 12.96 14.94
N ASP A 135 -5.02 12.11 15.29
CA ASP A 135 -3.97 12.41 16.25
C ASP A 135 -3.12 13.62 15.83
N HIS A 136 -3.03 14.61 16.70
CA HIS A 136 -2.32 15.88 16.43
C HIS A 136 -0.81 15.74 16.28
N ARG A 137 -0.22 14.62 16.74
CA ARG A 137 1.20 14.30 16.57
C ARG A 137 1.51 13.82 15.15
N ARG A 138 0.47 13.42 14.38
CA ARG A 138 0.60 13.02 12.98
C ARG A 138 0.66 14.22 12.05
N GLU A 139 1.59 14.19 11.12
CA GLU A 139 1.55 15.07 9.96
C GLU A 139 0.62 14.47 8.91
N LEU A 140 -0.34 15.26 8.44
CA LEU A 140 -1.21 14.82 7.37
C LEU A 140 -0.45 14.86 6.04
N PRO A 141 -0.73 13.91 5.12
CA PRO A 141 -0.11 13.89 3.80
C PRO A 141 -0.34 15.21 3.06
N LYS A 142 0.74 15.79 2.54
CA LYS A 142 0.66 17.04 1.77
C LYS A 142 0.07 16.76 0.38
N TYR A 143 -0.77 17.67 -0.09
CA TYR A 143 -1.27 17.66 -1.46
C TYR A 143 -0.36 18.43 -2.40
N SER A 144 -0.23 17.96 -3.63
CA SER A 144 0.48 18.68 -4.69
C SER A 144 -0.42 19.71 -5.36
N PHE A 145 0.15 20.85 -5.73
CA PHE A 145 -0.54 21.83 -6.56
C PHE A 145 -0.54 21.38 -8.03
N GLY A 146 -1.50 20.57 -8.38
CA GLY A 146 -1.63 19.94 -9.69
C GLY A 146 -1.46 18.41 -9.62
N THR A 147 -2.24 17.69 -10.39
CA THR A 147 -2.28 16.23 -10.39
C THR A 147 -1.27 15.65 -11.37
N PHE A 148 -0.83 14.41 -11.11
CA PHE A 148 -0.03 13.64 -12.08
C PHE A 148 -0.78 13.49 -13.42
N ARG A 149 -2.10 13.19 -13.40
CA ARG A 149 -2.92 13.10 -14.62
C ARG A 149 -2.92 14.37 -15.45
N ARG A 150 -2.90 15.55 -14.80
CA ARG A 150 -2.82 16.84 -15.53
C ARG A 150 -1.48 16.98 -16.26
N TRP A 151 -0.38 16.65 -15.58
CA TRP A 151 0.94 16.66 -16.19
C TRP A 151 1.04 15.63 -17.33
N TYR A 152 0.56 14.40 -17.10
CA TYR A 152 0.65 13.31 -18.07
C TYR A 152 -0.10 13.62 -19.36
N ARG A 153 -1.26 14.33 -19.33
CA ARG A 153 -1.98 14.73 -20.55
C ARG A 153 -1.10 15.50 -21.54
N GLN A 154 -0.12 16.26 -21.06
CA GLN A 154 0.81 16.99 -21.90
C GLN A 154 1.88 16.07 -22.50
N GLN A 155 2.11 14.89 -21.92
CA GLN A 155 3.08 13.90 -22.36
C GLN A 155 2.45 12.77 -23.19
N ALA A 156 1.15 12.61 -23.17
CA ALA A 156 0.44 11.45 -23.71
C ALA A 156 0.78 11.15 -25.18
N GLN A 157 0.85 12.19 -26.02
CA GLN A 157 1.19 12.05 -27.43
C GLN A 157 2.63 11.58 -27.63
N ALA A 158 3.58 12.10 -26.83
CA ALA A 158 4.98 11.70 -26.89
C ALA A 158 5.16 10.23 -26.45
N GLN A 159 4.31 9.73 -25.56
CA GLN A 159 4.38 8.34 -25.11
C GLN A 159 3.91 7.35 -26.20
N GLN A 160 3.08 7.75 -27.13
CA GLN A 160 2.60 6.86 -28.21
C GLN A 160 3.66 6.51 -29.25
N ARG A 161 4.79 7.24 -29.30
CA ARG A 161 5.89 6.99 -30.24
C ARG A 161 6.69 5.71 -29.94
N TYR A 162 6.63 5.22 -28.71
CA TYR A 162 7.31 4.01 -28.30
C TYR A 162 6.55 2.78 -28.80
N ALA A 163 7.27 1.84 -29.44
CA ALA A 163 6.67 0.61 -29.97
C ALA A 163 6.15 -0.32 -28.85
N GLU A 164 6.88 -0.37 -27.74
CA GLU A 164 6.51 -1.12 -26.56
C GLU A 164 5.81 -0.21 -25.54
N GLN A 165 4.74 -0.69 -24.92
CA GLN A 165 3.92 0.09 -24.02
C GLN A 165 3.69 -0.65 -22.70
N VAL A 166 3.62 0.11 -21.62
CA VAL A 166 3.16 -0.35 -20.31
C VAL A 166 2.05 0.58 -19.81
N ALA A 167 1.04 0.04 -19.18
CA ALA A 167 0.00 0.85 -18.56
C ALA A 167 0.33 1.10 -17.08
N PHE A 168 0.17 2.32 -16.63
CA PHE A 168 0.47 2.71 -15.26
C PHE A 168 -0.79 2.93 -14.44
N PHE A 169 -1.00 2.07 -13.44
CA PHE A 169 -1.93 2.32 -12.35
C PHE A 169 -1.24 3.22 -11.33
N HIS A 170 -1.50 4.53 -11.41
CA HIS A 170 -0.79 5.53 -10.62
C HIS A 170 -1.30 5.65 -9.16
N GLY A 171 -2.56 5.27 -8.91
CA GLY A 171 -3.18 5.38 -7.59
C GLY A 171 -3.40 6.83 -7.12
N CYS A 172 -4.02 6.97 -5.95
CA CYS A 172 -4.33 8.28 -5.37
C CYS A 172 -3.07 9.04 -4.90
N PHE A 173 -2.09 8.33 -4.32
CA PHE A 173 -0.88 8.95 -3.81
C PHE A 173 -0.09 9.67 -4.90
N VAL A 174 0.22 8.98 -6.01
CA VAL A 174 0.95 9.58 -7.13
C VAL A 174 0.14 10.72 -7.74
N ASN A 175 -1.19 10.54 -7.86
CA ASN A 175 -2.00 11.56 -8.51
C ASN A 175 -2.09 12.87 -7.72
N TYR A 176 -2.26 12.79 -6.39
CA TYR A 176 -2.61 13.94 -5.56
C TYR A 176 -1.52 14.40 -4.61
N ASN A 177 -0.68 13.49 -4.13
CA ASN A 177 0.31 13.78 -3.10
C ASN A 177 1.73 13.87 -3.64
N HIS A 178 2.13 12.97 -4.53
CA HIS A 178 3.50 12.88 -5.02
C HIS A 178 3.62 12.66 -6.54
N PRO A 179 3.16 13.63 -7.38
CA PRO A 179 3.22 13.51 -8.84
C PRO A 179 4.63 13.25 -9.39
N GLN A 180 5.67 13.65 -8.65
CA GLN A 180 7.05 13.43 -9.07
C GLN A 180 7.38 11.94 -9.23
N LEU A 181 6.87 11.07 -8.35
CA LEU A 181 7.06 9.62 -8.47
C LEU A 181 6.51 9.06 -9.79
N GLY A 182 5.36 9.55 -10.25
CA GLY A 182 4.81 9.17 -11.55
C GLY A 182 5.65 9.68 -12.72
N LYS A 183 6.20 10.90 -12.62
CA LYS A 183 7.13 11.45 -13.63
C LYS A 183 8.41 10.65 -13.67
N ASP A 184 8.94 10.25 -12.52
CA ASP A 184 10.15 9.44 -12.40
C ASP A 184 9.93 8.06 -13.03
N LEU A 185 8.76 7.44 -12.83
CA LEU A 185 8.40 6.19 -13.48
C LEU A 185 8.41 6.34 -15.01
N VAL A 186 7.76 7.39 -15.54
CA VAL A 186 7.75 7.64 -16.98
C VAL A 186 9.19 7.80 -17.53
N ARG A 187 10.06 8.53 -16.81
CA ARG A 187 11.48 8.70 -17.22
C ARG A 187 12.22 7.37 -17.23
N VAL A 188 12.05 6.53 -16.21
CA VAL A 188 12.73 5.23 -16.12
C VAL A 188 12.29 4.30 -17.24
N PHE A 189 10.99 4.22 -17.54
CA PHE A 189 10.50 3.39 -18.64
C PHE A 189 10.93 3.92 -20.01
N ASN A 190 10.90 5.25 -20.23
CA ASN A 190 11.36 5.86 -21.46
C ASN A 190 12.88 5.63 -21.71
N ALA A 191 13.69 5.52 -20.64
CA ALA A 191 15.10 5.17 -20.75
C ALA A 191 15.34 3.72 -21.24
N LEU A 192 14.29 2.89 -21.23
CA LEU A 192 14.27 1.53 -21.78
C LEU A 192 13.52 1.44 -23.12
N ASP A 193 13.23 2.59 -23.77
CA ASP A 193 12.42 2.68 -24.99
C ASP A 193 10.99 2.12 -24.82
N ILE A 194 10.42 2.22 -23.63
CA ILE A 194 9.05 1.81 -23.32
C ILE A 194 8.20 3.04 -23.02
N GLY A 195 7.08 3.18 -23.75
CA GLY A 195 6.07 4.19 -23.50
C GLY A 195 5.19 3.83 -22.31
N VAL A 196 4.78 4.83 -21.58
CA VAL A 196 3.86 4.66 -20.44
C VAL A 196 2.51 5.25 -20.81
N GLN A 197 1.43 4.51 -20.70
CA GLN A 197 0.06 5.00 -20.86
C GLN A 197 -0.70 4.90 -19.53
N LEU A 198 -1.79 5.65 -19.39
CA LEU A 198 -2.66 5.53 -18.22
C LEU A 198 -3.86 4.64 -18.54
N LEU A 199 -4.41 4.02 -17.53
CA LEU A 199 -5.69 3.33 -17.63
C LEU A 199 -6.79 4.33 -18.03
N LYS A 200 -7.73 3.89 -18.84
CA LYS A 200 -8.83 4.71 -19.35
C LYS A 200 -9.66 5.31 -18.22
N ARG A 201 -10.00 4.48 -17.25
CA ARG A 201 -10.65 4.86 -16.00
C ARG A 201 -9.90 4.26 -14.82
N GLU A 202 -9.63 5.08 -13.82
CA GLU A 202 -8.93 4.65 -12.63
C GLU A 202 -9.51 5.34 -11.39
N LYS A 203 -9.73 4.56 -10.35
CA LYS A 203 -10.08 4.98 -9.00
C LYS A 203 -9.00 4.54 -8.03
N CYS A 204 -9.00 5.06 -6.81
CA CYS A 204 -8.17 4.51 -5.74
C CYS A 204 -8.34 2.99 -5.67
N CYS A 205 -7.26 2.25 -5.36
CA CYS A 205 -7.32 0.78 -5.23
C CYS A 205 -8.34 0.27 -4.20
N GLY A 206 -8.75 1.12 -3.25
CA GLY A 206 -9.77 0.80 -2.25
C GLY A 206 -9.22 0.43 -0.86
N VAL A 207 -7.90 0.28 -0.68
CA VAL A 207 -7.31 -0.05 0.64
C VAL A 207 -7.82 0.83 1.78
N PRO A 208 -7.88 2.17 1.66
CA PRO A 208 -8.42 3.02 2.73
C PRO A 208 -9.90 2.78 3.04
N LEU A 209 -10.68 2.44 2.03
CA LEU A 209 -12.11 2.10 2.18
C LEU A 209 -12.27 0.77 2.90
N ILE A 210 -11.53 -0.26 2.49
CA ILE A 210 -11.51 -1.58 3.14
C ILE A 210 -11.12 -1.44 4.61
N ALA A 211 -10.04 -0.73 4.90
CA ALA A 211 -9.52 -0.55 6.26
C ALA A 211 -10.51 0.14 7.21
N ASN A 212 -11.46 0.90 6.68
CA ASN A 212 -12.46 1.64 7.46
C ASN A 212 -13.89 1.12 7.30
N GLY A 213 -14.09 -0.06 6.68
CA GLY A 213 -15.39 -0.73 6.61
C GLY A 213 -16.33 -0.21 5.51
N PHE A 214 -15.84 0.57 4.55
CA PHE A 214 -16.61 1.04 3.38
C PHE A 214 -16.56 0.01 2.24
N ILE A 215 -16.93 -1.24 2.53
CA ILE A 215 -16.76 -2.37 1.60
C ILE A 215 -17.53 -2.17 0.29
N GLU A 216 -18.78 -1.71 0.34
CA GLU A 216 -19.58 -1.50 -0.87
C GLU A 216 -19.01 -0.38 -1.77
N GLN A 217 -18.44 0.67 -1.18
CA GLN A 217 -17.75 1.70 -1.93
C GLN A 217 -16.44 1.18 -2.52
N ALA A 218 -15.71 0.34 -1.78
CA ALA A 218 -14.52 -0.34 -2.29
C ALA A 218 -14.86 -1.24 -3.47
N LYS A 219 -15.93 -2.04 -3.40
CA LYS A 219 -16.43 -2.86 -4.51
C LYS A 219 -16.76 -2.04 -5.76
N LYS A 220 -17.42 -0.88 -5.59
CA LYS A 220 -17.71 0.02 -6.73
C LYS A 220 -16.44 0.52 -7.41
N GLN A 221 -15.42 0.93 -6.64
CA GLN A 221 -14.13 1.34 -7.20
C GLN A 221 -13.40 0.17 -7.85
N ALA A 222 -13.42 -0.99 -7.23
CA ALA A 222 -12.80 -2.21 -7.75
C ALA A 222 -13.38 -2.61 -9.11
N ARG A 223 -14.70 -2.52 -9.31
CA ARG A 223 -15.34 -2.82 -10.61
C ARG A 223 -14.86 -1.88 -11.71
N VAL A 224 -14.78 -0.57 -11.43
CA VAL A 224 -14.26 0.43 -12.40
C VAL A 224 -12.81 0.12 -12.78
N ASN A 225 -11.98 -0.24 -11.79
CA ASN A 225 -10.59 -0.60 -12.03
C ASN A 225 -10.48 -1.92 -12.79
N ALA A 226 -11.26 -2.95 -12.43
CA ALA A 226 -11.27 -4.24 -13.10
C ALA A 226 -11.65 -4.13 -14.58
N GLU A 227 -12.68 -3.36 -14.92
CA GLU A 227 -13.07 -3.08 -16.31
C GLU A 227 -11.91 -2.47 -17.11
N SER A 228 -11.21 -1.49 -16.54
CA SER A 228 -10.04 -0.87 -17.19
C SER A 228 -8.85 -1.81 -17.29
N LEU A 229 -8.65 -2.71 -16.31
CA LEU A 229 -7.62 -3.73 -16.35
C LEU A 229 -7.92 -4.75 -17.45
N TYR A 230 -9.17 -5.21 -17.59
CA TYR A 230 -9.59 -6.13 -18.65
C TYR A 230 -9.37 -5.52 -20.03
N GLU A 231 -9.87 -4.30 -20.28
CA GLU A 231 -9.66 -3.58 -21.54
C GLU A 231 -8.15 -3.48 -21.88
N THR A 232 -7.34 -3.14 -20.89
CA THR A 232 -5.90 -2.92 -21.10
C THR A 232 -5.14 -4.22 -21.33
N VAL A 233 -5.40 -5.24 -20.51
CA VAL A 233 -4.59 -6.48 -20.50
C VAL A 233 -5.11 -7.48 -21.51
N LEU A 234 -6.42 -7.75 -21.54
CA LEU A 234 -6.98 -8.83 -22.38
C LEU A 234 -7.23 -8.37 -23.81
N GLU A 235 -7.76 -7.15 -24.01
CA GLU A 235 -8.10 -6.68 -25.35
C GLU A 235 -6.88 -6.08 -26.06
N ARG A 236 -6.02 -5.35 -25.31
CA ARG A 236 -4.88 -4.63 -25.89
C ARG A 236 -3.53 -5.30 -25.63
N GLY A 237 -3.47 -6.36 -24.82
CA GLY A 237 -2.25 -7.11 -24.52
C GLY A 237 -1.20 -6.34 -23.71
N ILE A 238 -1.54 -5.19 -23.09
CA ILE A 238 -0.60 -4.29 -22.45
C ILE A 238 -0.50 -4.63 -20.96
N PRO A 239 0.73 -4.89 -20.43
CA PRO A 239 0.91 -5.14 -19.01
C PRO A 239 0.65 -3.87 -18.18
N VAL A 240 0.20 -4.06 -16.95
CA VAL A 240 -0.07 -2.98 -16.01
C VAL A 240 0.96 -2.98 -14.89
N VAL A 241 1.53 -1.81 -14.60
CA VAL A 241 2.45 -1.63 -13.48
C VAL A 241 1.92 -0.61 -12.49
N ALA A 242 2.25 -0.78 -11.22
CA ALA A 242 2.00 0.20 -10.16
C ALA A 242 3.28 0.45 -9.35
N THR A 243 3.38 1.60 -8.71
CA THR A 243 4.50 1.89 -7.79
C THR A 243 4.22 1.39 -6.37
N SER A 244 2.97 1.28 -5.98
CA SER A 244 2.57 0.91 -4.63
C SER A 244 2.42 -0.60 -4.47
N SER A 245 3.17 -1.20 -3.54
CA SER A 245 3.00 -2.61 -3.17
C SER A 245 1.60 -2.91 -2.62
N SER A 246 1.01 -1.95 -1.90
CA SER A 246 -0.36 -2.09 -1.39
C SER A 246 -1.40 -2.06 -2.49
N CYS A 247 -1.29 -1.12 -3.46
CA CYS A 247 -2.20 -1.10 -4.60
C CYS A 247 -2.07 -2.37 -5.44
N THR A 248 -0.83 -2.80 -5.74
CA THR A 248 -0.59 -4.01 -6.52
C THR A 248 -1.19 -5.24 -5.86
N PHE A 249 -0.97 -5.42 -4.54
CA PHE A 249 -1.55 -6.51 -3.78
C PHE A 249 -3.08 -6.48 -3.82
N THR A 250 -3.69 -5.31 -3.61
CA THR A 250 -5.15 -5.17 -3.60
C THR A 250 -5.77 -5.51 -4.96
N LEU A 251 -5.20 -5.02 -6.07
CA LEU A 251 -5.68 -5.32 -7.43
C LEU A 251 -5.60 -6.81 -7.75
N ARG A 252 -4.58 -7.51 -7.24
CA ARG A 252 -4.29 -8.92 -7.54
C ARG A 252 -5.02 -9.91 -6.64
N ASP A 253 -5.12 -9.58 -5.34
CA ASP A 253 -5.50 -10.53 -4.30
C ASP A 253 -6.76 -10.10 -3.52
N GLU A 254 -6.87 -8.83 -3.07
CA GLU A 254 -8.04 -8.42 -2.29
C GLU A 254 -9.31 -8.22 -3.15
N TYR A 255 -9.17 -7.85 -4.44
CA TYR A 255 -10.33 -7.75 -5.33
C TYR A 255 -11.07 -9.07 -5.45
N PRO A 256 -10.45 -10.20 -5.83
CA PRO A 256 -11.16 -11.47 -5.91
C PRO A 256 -11.51 -12.03 -4.53
N HIS A 257 -10.61 -11.96 -3.55
CA HIS A 257 -10.81 -12.66 -2.28
C HIS A 257 -11.64 -11.90 -1.26
N LEU A 258 -11.61 -10.57 -1.26
CA LEU A 258 -12.31 -9.75 -0.25
C LEU A 258 -13.47 -8.94 -0.81
N LEU A 259 -13.36 -8.47 -2.05
CA LEU A 259 -14.37 -7.61 -2.67
C LEU A 259 -15.28 -8.35 -3.68
N ASP A 260 -15.11 -9.64 -3.90
CA ASP A 260 -15.85 -10.43 -4.88
C ASP A 260 -15.84 -9.80 -6.30
N VAL A 261 -14.71 -9.19 -6.66
CA VAL A 261 -14.46 -8.61 -7.99
C VAL A 261 -13.33 -9.41 -8.62
N ASP A 262 -13.66 -10.30 -9.54
CA ASP A 262 -12.67 -11.20 -10.14
C ASP A 262 -11.66 -10.42 -10.99
N THR A 263 -10.40 -10.45 -10.64
CA THR A 263 -9.26 -9.95 -11.43
C THR A 263 -8.26 -11.06 -11.75
N THR A 264 -8.62 -12.30 -11.46
CA THR A 264 -7.78 -13.48 -11.72
C THR A 264 -7.29 -13.58 -13.16
N PRO A 265 -8.10 -13.30 -14.21
CA PRO A 265 -7.66 -13.39 -15.60
C PRO A 265 -6.54 -12.41 -15.98
N VAL A 266 -6.43 -11.29 -15.26
CA VAL A 266 -5.42 -10.25 -15.53
C VAL A 266 -4.31 -10.22 -14.48
N ARG A 267 -4.42 -11.03 -13.43
CA ARG A 267 -3.56 -11.03 -12.26
C ARG A 267 -2.06 -11.03 -12.60
N ASP A 268 -1.63 -11.90 -13.49
CA ASP A 268 -0.21 -12.10 -13.80
C ASP A 268 0.37 -11.00 -14.70
N ARG A 269 -0.49 -10.14 -15.23
CA ARG A 269 -0.09 -8.96 -16.02
C ARG A 269 -0.21 -7.65 -15.24
N VAL A 270 -0.57 -7.71 -13.95
CA VAL A 270 -0.57 -6.58 -13.01
C VAL A 270 0.60 -6.75 -12.06
N GLU A 271 1.62 -5.92 -12.17
CA GLU A 271 2.88 -6.07 -11.45
C GLU A 271 3.31 -4.80 -10.73
N LEU A 272 4.21 -4.96 -9.77
CA LEU A 272 4.94 -3.83 -9.22
C LEU A 272 5.98 -3.35 -10.25
N ALA A 273 6.13 -2.04 -10.42
CA ALA A 273 7.05 -1.45 -11.40
C ALA A 273 8.49 -1.94 -11.21
N THR A 274 8.95 -2.08 -9.98
CA THR A 274 10.29 -2.58 -9.67
C THR A 274 10.49 -4.05 -10.09
N ARG A 275 9.47 -4.91 -9.89
CA ARG A 275 9.51 -6.29 -10.38
C ARG A 275 9.53 -6.35 -11.91
N TYR A 276 8.70 -5.55 -12.56
CA TYR A 276 8.65 -5.51 -14.03
C TYR A 276 9.98 -5.06 -14.63
N LEU A 277 10.57 -3.99 -14.09
CA LEU A 277 11.89 -3.50 -14.49
C LEU A 277 12.99 -4.54 -14.28
N TYR A 278 13.02 -5.21 -13.12
CA TYR A 278 13.95 -6.30 -12.87
C TYR A 278 13.88 -7.39 -13.94
N ARG A 279 12.65 -7.80 -14.33
CA ARG A 279 12.48 -8.81 -15.37
C ARG A 279 13.06 -8.36 -16.72
N LEU A 280 12.83 -7.10 -17.10
CA LEU A 280 13.39 -6.53 -18.34
C LEU A 280 14.92 -6.54 -18.33
N ILE A 281 15.52 -6.15 -17.20
CA ILE A 281 16.98 -6.16 -17.04
C ILE A 281 17.52 -7.59 -17.11
N ASN A 282 16.87 -8.54 -16.47
CA ASN A 282 17.24 -9.95 -16.52
C ASN A 282 17.06 -10.58 -17.91
N GLN A 283 16.27 -9.96 -18.79
CA GLN A 283 16.12 -10.31 -20.21
C GLN A 283 17.14 -9.58 -21.12
N GLY A 284 18.13 -8.90 -20.55
CA GLY A 284 19.22 -8.26 -21.28
C GLY A 284 19.02 -6.77 -21.57
N ARG A 285 17.94 -6.14 -21.09
CA ARG A 285 17.83 -4.68 -21.14
C ARG A 285 18.73 -4.02 -20.10
N SER A 286 19.21 -2.81 -20.35
CA SER A 286 20.04 -2.08 -19.41
C SER A 286 19.55 -0.64 -19.25
N LEU A 287 19.56 -0.15 -18.02
CA LEU A 287 19.36 1.26 -17.72
C LEU A 287 20.72 1.99 -17.80
N PRO A 288 20.77 3.17 -18.43
CA PRO A 288 21.98 4.00 -18.44
C PRO A 288 22.14 4.68 -17.07
N LEU A 289 22.72 3.96 -16.10
CA LEU A 289 22.86 4.43 -14.72
C LEU A 289 24.26 5.01 -14.49
N LYS A 290 24.31 6.21 -13.92
CA LYS A 290 25.53 6.84 -13.44
C LYS A 290 25.87 6.42 -12.01
N ARG A 291 27.15 6.57 -11.65
CA ARG A 291 27.61 6.31 -10.28
C ARG A 291 26.90 7.22 -9.28
N THR A 292 26.25 6.62 -8.28
CA THR A 292 25.49 7.30 -7.24
C THR A 292 25.99 6.81 -5.88
N PRO A 293 27.03 7.45 -5.30
CA PRO A 293 27.60 7.04 -4.01
C PRO A 293 26.64 7.46 -2.89
N LEU A 294 25.76 6.55 -2.51
CA LEU A 294 24.75 6.77 -1.49
C LEU A 294 24.59 5.49 -0.67
N ARG A 295 24.49 5.61 0.65
CA ARG A 295 24.20 4.50 1.55
C ARG A 295 22.73 4.51 1.91
N VAL A 296 21.99 3.48 1.51
CA VAL A 296 20.53 3.43 1.69
C VAL A 296 20.09 2.19 2.46
N ALA A 297 19.06 2.32 3.30
CA ALA A 297 18.40 1.19 3.92
C ALA A 297 17.12 0.86 3.15
N TYR A 298 16.89 -0.42 2.86
CA TYR A 298 15.65 -0.87 2.26
C TYR A 298 14.71 -1.46 3.32
N HIS A 299 13.49 -0.88 3.42
CA HIS A 299 12.39 -1.40 4.22
C HIS A 299 11.41 -2.18 3.35
N THR A 300 11.21 -3.47 3.67
CA THR A 300 10.22 -4.34 3.02
C THR A 300 8.81 -4.05 3.52
N PRO A 301 7.89 -3.53 2.70
CA PRO A 301 6.48 -3.37 3.07
C PRO A 301 5.79 -4.72 3.28
N CYS A 302 4.79 -4.76 4.18
CA CYS A 302 4.08 -6.01 4.52
C CYS A 302 3.43 -6.69 3.31
N HIS A 303 2.80 -5.93 2.41
CA HIS A 303 2.19 -6.49 1.19
C HIS A 303 3.23 -6.98 0.18
N MET A 304 4.42 -6.34 0.15
CA MET A 304 5.56 -6.82 -0.63
C MET A 304 6.06 -8.16 -0.12
N GLU A 305 6.19 -8.31 1.22
CA GLU A 305 6.52 -9.57 1.89
C GLU A 305 5.49 -10.66 1.55
N LYS A 306 4.19 -10.33 1.62
CA LYS A 306 3.11 -11.28 1.27
C LYS A 306 3.17 -11.75 -0.19
N MET A 307 3.54 -10.89 -1.12
CA MET A 307 3.72 -11.26 -2.53
C MET A 307 5.02 -12.02 -2.80
N GLY A 308 5.98 -12.04 -1.86
CA GLY A 308 7.29 -12.66 -2.05
C GLY A 308 8.20 -11.90 -3.04
N TRP A 309 8.00 -10.59 -3.22
CA TRP A 309 8.65 -9.84 -4.29
C TRP A 309 9.81 -8.95 -3.87
N THR A 310 10.19 -8.98 -2.60
CA THR A 310 11.27 -8.14 -2.04
C THR A 310 12.58 -8.28 -2.82
N ALA A 311 12.96 -9.49 -3.18
CA ALA A 311 14.22 -9.76 -3.89
C ALA A 311 14.33 -8.99 -5.21
N TYR A 312 13.23 -8.82 -5.95
CA TYR A 312 13.25 -8.10 -7.23
C TYR A 312 13.65 -6.64 -7.08
N THR A 313 13.13 -5.94 -6.08
CA THR A 313 13.52 -4.55 -5.80
C THR A 313 14.96 -4.46 -5.29
N LEU A 314 15.40 -5.38 -4.43
CA LEU A 314 16.78 -5.40 -3.95
C LEU A 314 17.78 -5.59 -5.09
N GLU A 315 17.54 -6.56 -5.98
CA GLU A 315 18.41 -6.81 -7.13
C GLU A 315 18.40 -5.65 -8.14
N LEU A 316 17.25 -4.99 -8.30
CA LEU A 316 17.13 -3.79 -9.14
C LEU A 316 17.95 -2.63 -8.56
N LEU A 317 17.90 -2.39 -7.25
CA LEU A 317 18.68 -1.35 -6.60
C LEU A 317 20.19 -1.61 -6.65
N ARG A 318 20.62 -2.88 -6.60
CA ARG A 318 22.03 -3.28 -6.73
C ARG A 318 22.63 -2.96 -8.12
N GLN A 319 21.79 -2.69 -9.12
CA GLN A 319 22.25 -2.24 -10.43
C GLN A 319 22.79 -0.81 -10.43
N ILE A 320 22.46 0.00 -9.41
CA ILE A 320 22.91 1.40 -9.33
C ILE A 320 24.39 1.42 -8.91
N PRO A 321 25.32 1.88 -9.79
CA PRO A 321 26.74 1.84 -9.47
C PRO A 321 27.06 2.75 -8.27
N GLY A 322 27.80 2.22 -7.30
CA GLY A 322 28.22 2.95 -6.12
C GLY A 322 27.17 3.05 -4.99
N LEU A 323 25.97 2.46 -5.18
CA LEU A 323 24.98 2.37 -4.12
C LEU A 323 25.38 1.31 -3.10
N GLU A 324 25.42 1.67 -1.82
CA GLU A 324 25.55 0.74 -0.70
C GLU A 324 24.16 0.44 -0.13
N LEU A 325 23.71 -0.81 -0.28
CA LEU A 325 22.37 -1.23 0.11
C LEU A 325 22.39 -2.01 1.44
N VAL A 326 21.80 -1.44 2.48
CA VAL A 326 21.54 -2.09 3.78
C VAL A 326 20.11 -2.66 3.75
N VAL A 327 19.96 -3.96 3.88
CA VAL A 327 18.64 -4.61 3.95
C VAL A 327 18.23 -4.72 5.41
N LEU A 328 17.13 -4.03 5.77
CA LEU A 328 16.59 -4.09 7.14
C LEU A 328 15.83 -5.40 7.35
N ASP A 329 15.81 -5.88 8.59
CA ASP A 329 14.93 -6.99 8.97
C ASP A 329 13.47 -6.61 8.70
N SER A 330 12.69 -7.59 8.23
CA SER A 330 11.28 -7.34 7.94
C SER A 330 10.49 -7.06 9.22
N GLN A 331 10.16 -5.79 9.43
CA GLN A 331 9.31 -5.31 10.53
C GLN A 331 8.17 -4.47 9.96
N CYS A 332 7.01 -4.47 10.61
CA CYS A 332 5.90 -3.61 10.20
C CYS A 332 6.19 -2.17 10.61
N CYS A 333 5.90 -1.20 9.73
CA CYS A 333 6.02 0.23 10.07
C CYS A 333 4.94 0.72 11.04
N GLY A 334 3.84 -0.02 11.20
CA GLY A 334 2.78 0.25 12.17
C GLY A 334 1.68 1.20 11.70
N ILE A 335 1.81 1.88 10.57
CA ILE A 335 0.80 2.86 10.13
C ILE A 335 -0.49 2.22 9.62
N ALA A 336 -0.39 1.11 8.90
CA ALA A 336 -1.51 0.36 8.30
C ALA A 336 -2.54 1.26 7.60
N GLY A 337 -2.10 1.97 6.57
CA GLY A 337 -2.93 2.91 5.84
C GLY A 337 -3.40 4.07 6.71
N THR A 338 -4.67 4.06 7.10
CA THR A 338 -5.28 5.12 7.92
C THR A 338 -5.31 4.82 9.42
N TYR A 339 -4.98 3.57 9.84
CA TYR A 339 -5.06 3.11 11.22
C TYR A 339 -4.24 3.97 12.18
N GLY A 340 -2.99 4.22 11.83
CA GLY A 340 -2.06 4.98 12.67
C GLY A 340 -2.33 6.47 12.77
N PHE A 341 -3.26 7.03 11.97
CA PHE A 341 -3.69 8.43 12.08
C PHE A 341 -4.74 8.65 13.16
N LYS A 342 -5.41 7.59 13.63
CA LYS A 342 -6.46 7.66 14.63
C LYS A 342 -5.85 7.79 16.03
N SER A 343 -6.37 8.71 16.87
CA SER A 343 -5.81 9.01 18.19
C SER A 343 -5.77 7.78 19.09
N GLU A 344 -6.80 6.94 19.05
CA GLU A 344 -6.88 5.70 19.82
C GLU A 344 -5.86 4.64 19.41
N ASN A 345 -5.34 4.72 18.18
CA ASN A 345 -4.41 3.76 17.62
C ASN A 345 -2.94 4.24 17.61
N TYR A 346 -2.70 5.51 17.95
CA TYR A 346 -1.37 6.11 17.82
C TYR A 346 -0.29 5.35 18.59
N ALA A 347 -0.55 5.07 19.86
CA ALA A 347 0.41 4.35 20.72
C ALA A 347 0.71 2.94 20.18
N THR A 348 -0.32 2.20 19.78
CA THR A 348 -0.17 0.87 19.16
C THR A 348 0.61 0.95 17.85
N SER A 349 0.31 1.94 17.00
CA SER A 349 1.01 2.17 15.73
C SER A 349 2.50 2.45 15.94
N GLN A 350 2.84 3.29 16.91
CA GLN A 350 4.24 3.58 17.25
C GLN A 350 4.95 2.37 17.85
N GLY A 351 4.28 1.62 18.74
CA GLY A 351 4.84 0.40 19.33
C GLY A 351 5.14 -0.67 18.28
N ILE A 352 4.25 -0.85 17.30
CA ILE A 352 4.47 -1.76 16.16
C ILE A 352 5.71 -1.34 15.35
N GLY A 353 5.84 -0.03 15.06
CA GLY A 353 6.94 0.50 14.24
C GLY A 353 8.28 0.61 14.99
N ALA A 354 8.28 0.61 16.31
CA ALA A 354 9.49 0.88 17.11
C ALA A 354 10.71 0.02 16.76
N PRO A 355 10.59 -1.31 16.49
CA PRO A 355 11.75 -2.09 16.05
C PRO A 355 12.33 -1.63 14.72
N LEU A 356 11.47 -1.27 13.75
CA LEU A 356 11.91 -0.73 12.46
C LEU A 356 12.59 0.62 12.63
N PHE A 357 12.02 1.53 13.43
CA PHE A 357 12.60 2.86 13.63
C PHE A 357 13.98 2.78 14.26
N ARG A 358 14.18 1.88 15.23
CA ARG A 358 15.49 1.62 15.83
C ARG A 358 16.50 1.14 14.81
N GLN A 359 16.16 0.12 13.99
CA GLN A 359 17.04 -0.37 12.93
C GLN A 359 17.44 0.74 11.95
N ILE A 360 16.50 1.62 11.57
CA ILE A 360 16.77 2.74 10.67
C ILE A 360 17.77 3.72 11.30
N GLU A 361 17.56 4.12 12.56
CA GLU A 361 18.47 5.07 13.24
C GLU A 361 19.86 4.47 13.48
N GLU A 362 19.94 3.18 13.82
CA GLU A 362 21.21 2.46 14.06
C GLU A 362 21.95 2.13 12.77
N SER A 363 21.27 2.11 11.60
CA SER A 363 21.89 1.71 10.33
C SER A 363 22.92 2.70 9.78
N GLY A 364 22.91 3.95 10.25
CA GLY A 364 23.80 5.01 9.76
C GLY A 364 23.66 5.35 8.28
N VAL A 365 22.49 5.11 7.68
CA VAL A 365 22.23 5.38 6.27
C VAL A 365 21.88 6.85 6.01
N ASP A 366 22.06 7.29 4.78
CA ASP A 366 21.67 8.61 4.32
C ASP A 366 20.17 8.71 4.04
N LEU A 367 19.57 7.60 3.58
CA LEU A 367 18.21 7.54 3.06
C LEU A 367 17.59 6.16 3.31
N VAL A 368 16.28 6.13 3.56
CA VAL A 368 15.50 4.89 3.54
C VAL A 368 14.77 4.76 2.20
N VAL A 369 14.60 3.54 1.72
CA VAL A 369 13.90 3.24 0.47
C VAL A 369 12.80 2.20 0.72
N THR A 370 11.61 2.41 0.15
CA THR A 370 10.48 1.49 0.29
C THR A 370 9.48 1.59 -0.86
N ASP A 371 8.85 0.47 -1.25
CA ASP A 371 7.78 0.40 -2.27
C ASP A 371 6.38 0.67 -1.69
N CYS A 372 6.29 1.47 -0.63
CA CYS A 372 5.01 1.76 0.02
C CYS A 372 4.97 3.19 0.54
N GLU A 373 4.08 3.99 0.01
CA GLU A 373 3.90 5.39 0.35
C GLU A 373 3.46 5.63 1.80
N THR A 374 2.66 4.74 2.36
CA THR A 374 2.26 4.88 3.78
C THR A 374 3.40 4.50 4.72
N CYS A 375 4.24 3.53 4.34
CA CYS A 375 5.48 3.25 5.07
C CYS A 375 6.44 4.45 5.02
N LYS A 376 6.58 5.11 3.86
CA LYS A 376 7.34 6.35 3.72
C LYS A 376 6.88 7.39 4.75
N TRP A 377 5.58 7.69 4.81
CA TRP A 377 5.06 8.66 5.79
C TRP A 377 5.37 8.28 7.23
N GLN A 378 5.19 6.99 7.58
CA GLN A 378 5.45 6.52 8.94
C GLN A 378 6.91 6.67 9.33
N ILE A 379 7.83 6.31 8.43
CA ILE A 379 9.27 6.40 8.64
C ILE A 379 9.68 7.86 8.82
N GLU A 380 9.27 8.75 7.93
CA GLU A 380 9.60 10.17 7.99
C GLU A 380 9.02 10.89 9.22
N MET A 381 7.84 10.45 9.72
CA MET A 381 7.25 11.00 10.94
C MET A 381 7.85 10.44 12.24
N SER A 382 8.57 9.32 12.18
CA SER A 382 8.98 8.56 13.37
C SER A 382 10.49 8.36 13.46
N THR A 383 11.25 8.79 12.46
CA THR A 383 12.71 8.73 12.41
C THR A 383 13.30 10.07 11.94
N SER A 384 14.61 10.21 12.07
CA SER A 384 15.35 11.37 11.55
C SER A 384 15.60 11.27 10.03
N LYS A 385 15.26 10.16 9.39
CA LYS A 385 15.65 9.84 8.02
C LYS A 385 14.56 10.18 7.01
N ARG A 386 15.00 10.68 5.86
CA ARG A 386 14.15 10.80 4.68
C ARG A 386 13.89 9.42 4.10
N CYS A 387 12.77 9.29 3.41
CA CYS A 387 12.39 8.05 2.76
C CYS A 387 11.96 8.32 1.32
N GLU A 388 12.46 7.53 0.36
CA GLU A 388 12.14 7.66 -1.05
C GLU A 388 11.63 6.34 -1.64
N HIS A 389 11.08 6.42 -2.83
CA HIS A 389 10.67 5.23 -3.57
C HIS A 389 11.82 4.71 -4.45
N PRO A 390 11.99 3.38 -4.65
CA PRO A 390 13.03 2.82 -5.53
C PRO A 390 13.05 3.41 -6.93
N ILE A 391 11.88 3.66 -7.52
CA ILE A 391 11.75 4.29 -8.86
C ILE A 391 12.33 5.71 -8.88
N THR A 392 12.12 6.49 -7.82
CA THR A 392 12.70 7.84 -7.71
C THR A 392 14.23 7.76 -7.65
N LEU A 393 14.77 6.81 -6.90
CA LEU A 393 16.23 6.61 -6.81
C LEU A 393 16.82 6.18 -8.17
N LEU A 394 16.16 5.26 -8.87
CA LEU A 394 16.55 4.90 -10.25
C LEU A 394 16.52 6.10 -11.20
N ALA A 395 15.44 6.90 -11.15
CA ALA A 395 15.32 8.08 -12.00
C ALA A 395 16.39 9.14 -11.72
N GLN A 396 16.83 9.29 -10.47
CA GLN A 396 17.93 10.16 -10.07
C GLN A 396 19.30 9.62 -10.55
N ALA A 397 19.42 8.30 -10.61
CA ALA A 397 20.64 7.62 -11.08
C ALA A 397 20.72 7.51 -12.61
N LEU A 398 19.70 7.87 -13.39
CA LEU A 398 19.82 7.93 -14.86
C LEU A 398 20.88 8.93 -15.29
N ALA A 399 21.69 8.54 -16.32
CA ALA A 399 22.75 9.36 -16.90
C ALA A 399 22.21 10.57 -17.68
#